data_a4ae1f4514157153afc600d10a003cb7
#
_entry.id   a4ae1f4514157153afc600d10a003cb7
#
_cell.length_a   1.000
_cell.length_b   1.000
_cell.length_c   1.000
_cell.angle_alpha   90.00
_cell.angle_beta   90.00
_cell.angle_gamma   90.00
#
_symmetry.space_group_name_H-M   'P 1'
#
loop_
_entity.id
_entity.type
_entity.pdbx_description
1 polymer ?
#
loop_
_entity_poly.entity_id
_entity_poly.type
_entity_poly.pdbx_seq_one_letter_code
_entity_poly.pdbx_strand_id
1 'polypeptide(L)'
;MRKFLNSVITVAILLAIAIPATYADTASAAAGVVNINSADASQLAMLPRVGQKAAQRVVDYRTEHGPFQTTSDLMQVKGFGQKSFDRLSQYLTTEGKTTLTAKVKGSKRPRTKSSSRKPTNAAK
;
A
#
# COMPACT_ATOMS: atom_id res chain seq x y z
N MET A 1 -25.06 3.20 64.64
CA MET A 1 -24.45 4.29 63.82
C MET A 1 -23.38 3.75 62.92
N ARG A 2 -23.72 2.84 62.05
CA ARG A 2 -22.73 2.17 61.14
C ARG A 2 -23.36 1.86 59.77
N LYS A 3 -24.13 2.73 59.20
CA LYS A 3 -24.91 2.41 58.01
C LYS A 3 -24.77 3.40 56.87
N PHE A 4 -23.83 4.32 56.94
CA PHE A 4 -23.72 5.37 55.92
C PHE A 4 -22.40 5.40 55.14
N LEU A 5 -21.56 4.39 55.31
CA LEU A 5 -20.22 4.38 54.62
C LEU A 5 -20.21 3.64 53.30
N ASN A 6 -21.28 2.97 52.91
CA ASN A 6 -21.23 2.10 51.74
C ASN A 6 -21.85 2.71 50.47
N SER A 7 -22.32 3.97 50.55
CA SER A 7 -23.03 4.54 49.41
C SER A 7 -22.19 5.44 48.51
N VAL A 8 -20.94 5.66 48.83
CA VAL A 8 -20.08 6.61 48.07
C VAL A 8 -19.13 5.91 47.12
N ILE A 9 -18.97 4.60 47.23
CA ILE A 9 -17.99 3.87 46.43
C ILE A 9 -18.53 3.38 45.08
N THR A 10 -19.82 3.41 44.88
CA THR A 10 -20.43 2.81 43.69
C THR A 10 -20.61 3.76 42.50
N VAL A 11 -20.26 5.03 42.63
CA VAL A 11 -20.45 5.99 41.54
C VAL A 11 -19.16 6.27 40.73
N ALA A 12 -18.02 5.78 41.20
CA ALA A 12 -16.74 6.11 40.57
C ALA A 12 -16.28 5.12 39.50
N ILE A 13 -17.03 4.10 39.17
CA ILE A 13 -16.57 3.04 38.23
C ILE A 13 -17.24 3.09 36.87
N LEU A 14 -18.14 4.05 36.64
CA LEU A 14 -18.88 4.06 35.37
C LEU A 14 -18.44 5.15 34.40
N LEU A 15 -17.21 5.68 34.54
CA LEU A 15 -16.64 6.63 33.59
C LEU A 15 -15.38 6.12 32.91
N ALA A 16 -15.31 4.84 32.70
CA ALA A 16 -14.32 4.24 31.83
C ALA A 16 -14.97 3.92 30.49
N ILE A 17 -15.42 5.00 29.71
CA ILE A 17 -14.71 5.22 28.53
C ILE A 17 -14.95 4.31 27.38
N ALA A 18 -15.89 4.66 26.65
CA ALA A 18 -15.83 4.54 25.22
C ALA A 18 -14.70 5.45 24.71
N ILE A 19 -13.52 4.91 24.50
CA ILE A 19 -12.65 5.43 23.48
C ILE A 19 -13.18 4.80 22.18
N PRO A 20 -13.83 5.55 21.31
CA PRO A 20 -13.97 5.09 19.95
C PRO A 20 -12.56 5.12 19.39
N ALA A 21 -11.90 3.97 19.30
CA ALA A 21 -10.84 3.78 18.35
C ALA A 21 -11.48 3.90 16.97
N THR A 22 -11.77 5.11 16.57
CA THR A 22 -11.98 5.44 15.18
C THR A 22 -10.62 5.38 14.53
N TYR A 23 -10.17 4.17 14.30
CA TYR A 23 -9.27 3.93 13.21
C TYR A 23 -10.13 4.24 11.98
N ALA A 24 -10.05 5.47 11.56
CA ALA A 24 -10.45 5.83 10.23
C ALA A 24 -9.46 5.10 9.31
N ASP A 25 -9.78 3.88 9.00
CA ASP A 25 -9.19 3.14 7.93
C ASP A 25 -9.65 3.82 6.66
N THR A 26 -8.84 4.80 6.27
CA THR A 26 -9.09 5.61 5.11
C THR A 26 -9.04 4.73 3.88
N ALA A 27 -10.19 4.36 3.38
CA ALA A 27 -10.59 4.28 1.97
C ALA A 27 -9.60 3.78 0.90
N SER A 28 -8.45 3.25 1.25
CA SER A 28 -7.60 2.48 0.32
C SER A 28 -7.96 0.98 0.34
N ALA A 29 -8.89 0.59 1.21
CA ALA A 29 -9.27 -0.80 1.42
C ALA A 29 -10.08 -1.42 0.27
N ALA A 30 -10.50 -0.65 -0.73
CA ALA A 30 -11.32 -1.17 -1.82
C ALA A 30 -10.56 -2.07 -2.81
N ALA A 31 -9.24 -1.96 -2.87
CA ALA A 31 -8.44 -2.73 -3.83
C ALA A 31 -7.64 -3.88 -3.20
N GLY A 32 -7.51 -3.89 -1.87
CA GLY A 32 -6.67 -4.84 -1.14
C GLY A 32 -5.18 -4.49 -1.16
N VAL A 33 -4.40 -5.25 -0.41
CA VAL A 33 -2.95 -5.10 -0.29
C VAL A 33 -2.22 -6.38 -0.66
N VAL A 34 -0.97 -6.26 -1.09
CA VAL A 34 -0.07 -7.36 -1.41
C VAL A 34 1.09 -7.36 -0.42
N ASN A 35 1.29 -8.50 0.24
CA ASN A 35 2.45 -8.70 1.08
C ASN A 35 3.65 -9.09 0.22
N ILE A 36 4.64 -8.22 0.13
CA ILE A 36 5.82 -8.42 -0.71
C ILE A 36 6.72 -9.58 -0.23
N ASN A 37 6.59 -9.99 1.02
CA ASN A 37 7.36 -11.10 1.58
C ASN A 37 6.72 -12.48 1.32
N SER A 38 5.39 -12.55 1.24
CA SER A 38 4.67 -13.83 1.13
C SER A 38 3.94 -14.02 -0.20
N ALA A 39 3.64 -12.94 -0.93
CA ALA A 39 2.94 -13.02 -2.20
C ALA A 39 3.75 -13.77 -3.26
N ASP A 40 3.06 -14.52 -4.10
CA ASP A 40 3.66 -15.13 -5.28
C ASP A 40 3.78 -14.12 -6.45
N ALA A 41 4.47 -14.52 -7.52
CA ALA A 41 4.66 -13.67 -8.69
C ALA A 41 3.33 -13.28 -9.36
N SER A 42 2.32 -14.13 -9.29
CA SER A 42 0.99 -13.86 -9.86
C SER A 42 0.26 -12.79 -9.07
N GLN A 43 0.32 -12.86 -7.74
CA GLN A 43 -0.26 -11.85 -6.84
C GLN A 43 0.46 -10.49 -6.98
N LEU A 44 1.79 -10.50 -7.03
CA LEU A 44 2.58 -9.30 -7.27
C LEU A 44 2.28 -8.67 -8.64
N ALA A 45 2.02 -9.49 -9.67
CA ALA A 45 1.64 -9.01 -10.99
C ALA A 45 0.25 -8.36 -11.04
N MET A 46 -0.57 -8.48 -10.00
CA MET A 46 -1.84 -7.76 -9.87
C MET A 46 -1.64 -6.28 -9.54
N LEU A 47 -0.48 -5.91 -9.03
CA LEU A 47 -0.13 -4.52 -8.75
C LEU A 47 -0.15 -3.66 -10.02
N PRO A 48 -0.52 -2.37 -9.91
CA PRO A 48 -0.59 -1.48 -11.06
C PRO A 48 0.78 -1.35 -11.73
N ARG A 49 0.82 -1.59 -13.03
CA ARG A 49 2.03 -1.53 -13.87
C ARG A 49 3.14 -2.51 -13.52
N VAL A 50 2.85 -3.47 -12.66
CA VAL A 50 3.73 -4.59 -12.41
C VAL A 50 3.34 -5.73 -13.34
N GLY A 51 4.30 -6.17 -14.15
CA GLY A 51 4.13 -7.33 -15.02
C GLY A 51 4.76 -8.56 -14.39
N GLN A 52 4.54 -9.71 -15.03
CA GLN A 52 5.05 -11.00 -14.54
C GLN A 52 6.57 -11.00 -14.33
N LYS A 53 7.33 -10.39 -15.26
CA LYS A 53 8.79 -10.30 -15.15
C LYS A 53 9.24 -9.44 -13.97
N ALA A 54 8.54 -8.34 -13.71
CA ALA A 54 8.85 -7.48 -12.57
C ALA A 54 8.49 -8.17 -11.24
N ALA A 55 7.34 -8.85 -11.21
CA ALA A 55 6.92 -9.65 -10.07
C ALA A 55 7.94 -10.76 -9.73
N GLN A 56 8.45 -11.44 -10.76
CA GLN A 56 9.47 -12.48 -10.56
C GLN A 56 10.75 -11.92 -9.94
N ARG A 57 11.20 -10.74 -10.36
CA ARG A 57 12.37 -10.08 -9.75
C ARG A 57 12.20 -9.79 -8.26
N VAL A 58 11.00 -9.51 -7.81
CA VAL A 58 10.70 -9.32 -6.38
C VAL A 58 10.87 -10.64 -5.63
N VAL A 59 10.37 -11.73 -6.20
CA VAL A 59 10.52 -13.08 -5.62
C VAL A 59 11.99 -13.48 -5.58
N ASP A 60 12.71 -13.27 -6.67
CA ASP A 60 14.14 -13.59 -6.77
C ASP A 60 14.94 -12.78 -5.75
N TYR A 61 14.67 -11.48 -5.65
CA TYR A 61 15.36 -10.59 -4.71
C TYR A 61 15.21 -11.06 -3.26
N ARG A 62 13.98 -11.37 -2.81
CA ARG A 62 13.77 -11.85 -1.43
C ARG A 62 14.39 -13.22 -1.18
N THR A 63 14.56 -14.03 -2.21
CA THR A 63 15.22 -15.35 -2.11
C THR A 63 16.72 -15.19 -1.95
N GLU A 64 17.33 -14.21 -2.61
CA GLU A 64 18.76 -13.94 -2.58
C GLU A 64 19.19 -13.09 -1.38
N HIS A 65 18.41 -12.09 -1.01
CA HIS A 65 18.75 -11.08 0.00
C HIS A 65 17.95 -11.24 1.31
N GLY A 66 16.98 -12.14 1.35
CA GLY A 66 16.07 -12.30 2.48
C GLY A 66 14.83 -11.41 2.39
N PRO A 67 13.94 -11.50 3.40
CA PRO A 67 12.68 -10.77 3.41
C PRO A 67 12.91 -9.26 3.47
N PHE A 68 12.01 -8.52 2.86
CA PHE A 68 11.98 -7.07 2.94
C PHE A 68 11.62 -6.62 4.36
N GLN A 69 12.38 -5.70 4.92
CA GLN A 69 12.12 -5.13 6.24
C GLN A 69 11.05 -4.04 6.15
N THR A 70 11.07 -3.27 5.07
CA THR A 70 10.12 -2.20 4.81
C THR A 70 9.59 -2.29 3.37
N THR A 71 8.45 -1.67 3.12
CA THR A 71 7.93 -1.58 1.75
C THR A 71 8.84 -0.78 0.84
N SER A 72 9.61 0.15 1.39
CA SER A 72 10.58 0.97 0.66
C SER A 72 11.75 0.16 0.08
N ASP A 73 12.07 -0.98 0.69
CA ASP A 73 13.13 -1.88 0.20
C ASP A 73 12.85 -2.43 -1.19
N LEU A 74 11.57 -2.39 -1.60
CA LEU A 74 11.19 -2.73 -2.97
C LEU A 74 11.93 -1.90 -4.03
N MET A 75 12.35 -0.68 -3.69
CA MET A 75 13.13 0.18 -4.61
C MET A 75 14.52 -0.39 -4.93
N GLN A 76 15.02 -1.32 -4.14
CA GLN A 76 16.29 -2.01 -4.41
C GLN A 76 16.14 -3.06 -5.51
N VAL A 77 14.93 -3.50 -5.78
CA VAL A 77 14.65 -4.45 -6.86
C VAL A 77 14.73 -3.75 -8.21
N LYS A 78 15.50 -4.33 -9.14
CA LYS A 78 15.65 -3.78 -10.49
C LYS A 78 14.30 -3.59 -11.19
N GLY A 79 14.02 -2.35 -11.57
CA GLY A 79 12.77 -1.96 -12.23
C GLY A 79 11.75 -1.31 -11.30
N PHE A 80 12.05 -1.20 -10.01
CA PHE A 80 11.23 -0.51 -9.02
C PHE A 80 11.97 0.73 -8.51
N GLY A 81 11.78 1.85 -9.16
CA GLY A 81 12.30 3.14 -8.70
C GLY A 81 11.28 3.91 -7.86
N GLN A 82 11.66 5.10 -7.40
CA GLN A 82 10.81 5.98 -6.59
C GLN A 82 9.41 6.17 -7.19
N LYS A 83 9.31 6.47 -8.48
CA LYS A 83 8.01 6.66 -9.17
C LYS A 83 7.14 5.41 -9.19
N SER A 84 7.74 4.23 -9.19
CA SER A 84 7.00 2.98 -9.09
C SER A 84 6.54 2.75 -7.66
N PHE A 85 7.41 2.99 -6.70
CA PHE A 85 7.10 2.88 -5.28
C PHE A 85 5.95 3.81 -4.88
N ASP A 86 5.98 5.08 -5.27
CA ASP A 86 4.94 6.05 -4.94
C ASP A 86 3.54 5.62 -5.41
N ARG A 87 3.47 4.91 -6.53
CA ARG A 87 2.21 4.36 -7.05
C ARG A 87 1.77 3.09 -6.35
N LEU A 88 2.71 2.32 -5.87
CA LEU A 88 2.47 1.00 -5.31
C LEU A 88 2.31 1.03 -3.80
N SER A 89 2.86 2.02 -3.12
CA SER A 89 2.95 2.10 -1.67
C SER A 89 1.62 1.84 -0.95
N GLN A 90 0.52 2.33 -1.49
CA GLN A 90 -0.82 2.12 -0.96
C GLN A 90 -1.32 0.67 -1.07
N TYR A 91 -0.68 -0.14 -1.90
CA TYR A 91 -1.05 -1.56 -2.12
C TYR A 91 -0.04 -2.53 -1.52
N LEU A 92 1.01 -2.03 -0.87
CA LEU A 92 2.12 -2.84 -0.36
C LEU A 92 2.05 -2.98 1.15
N THR A 93 2.37 -4.18 1.62
CA THR A 93 2.64 -4.46 3.03
C THR A 93 3.79 -5.46 3.15
N THR A 94 4.47 -5.47 4.29
CA THR A 94 5.49 -6.47 4.64
C THR A 94 4.94 -7.51 5.60
N GLU A 95 3.76 -7.29 6.17
CA GLU A 95 3.13 -8.14 7.17
C GLU A 95 1.68 -8.50 6.78
N GLY A 96 1.17 -9.54 7.38
CA GLY A 96 -0.20 -10.00 7.16
C GLY A 96 -0.39 -10.77 5.85
N LYS A 97 -1.65 -10.97 5.50
CA LYS A 97 -2.02 -11.72 4.30
C LYS A 97 -2.22 -10.79 3.10
N THR A 98 -1.88 -11.28 1.93
CA THR A 98 -2.27 -10.62 0.67
C THR A 98 -3.79 -10.68 0.50
N THR A 99 -4.40 -9.53 0.34
CA THR A 99 -5.86 -9.38 0.17
C THR A 99 -6.24 -8.88 -1.23
N LEU A 100 -5.25 -8.50 -2.03
CA LEU A 100 -5.49 -8.07 -3.41
C LEU A 100 -5.92 -9.28 -4.27
N THR A 101 -7.15 -9.24 -4.76
CA THR A 101 -7.76 -10.35 -5.52
C THR A 101 -7.94 -10.06 -7.00
N ALA A 102 -7.73 -8.81 -7.42
CA ALA A 102 -7.91 -8.40 -8.81
C ALA A 102 -6.81 -7.44 -9.24
N LYS A 103 -6.47 -7.48 -10.53
CA LYS A 103 -5.47 -6.59 -11.09
C LYS A 103 -5.92 -5.13 -11.03
N VAL A 104 -5.13 -4.31 -10.35
CA VAL A 104 -5.33 -2.87 -10.33
C VAL A 104 -4.87 -2.27 -11.65
N LYS A 105 -5.82 -1.68 -12.38
CA LYS A 105 -5.50 -0.96 -13.60
C LYS A 105 -4.74 0.32 -13.23
N GLY A 106 -3.48 0.41 -13.63
CA GLY A 106 -2.73 1.64 -13.54
C GLY A 106 -3.48 2.75 -14.30
N SER A 107 -3.73 3.87 -13.63
CA SER A 107 -4.31 5.03 -14.27
C SER A 107 -3.45 5.41 -15.49
N LYS A 108 -4.03 5.29 -16.68
CA LYS A 108 -3.42 5.89 -17.87
C LYS A 108 -3.48 7.40 -17.66
N ARG A 109 -2.36 8.03 -17.38
CA ARG A 109 -2.25 9.47 -17.63
C ARG A 109 -2.69 9.70 -19.07
N PRO A 110 -3.60 10.63 -19.34
CA PRO A 110 -3.85 11.04 -20.70
C PRO A 110 -2.50 11.42 -21.31
N ARG A 111 -2.11 10.75 -22.36
CA ARG A 111 -1.03 11.22 -23.21
C ARG A 111 -1.51 12.55 -23.75
N THR A 112 -1.05 13.62 -23.15
CA THR A 112 -1.02 14.89 -23.86
C THR A 112 -0.12 14.63 -25.06
N LYS A 113 -0.73 14.53 -26.22
CA LYS A 113 -0.02 14.58 -27.48
C LYS A 113 0.68 15.93 -27.45
N SER A 114 1.95 15.94 -27.06
CA SER A 114 2.84 17.02 -27.43
C SER A 114 2.88 16.97 -28.95
N SER A 115 2.05 17.79 -29.55
CA SER A 115 2.17 18.14 -30.95
C SER A 115 3.51 18.86 -31.06
N SER A 116 4.56 18.12 -31.34
CA SER A 116 5.77 18.73 -31.84
C SER A 116 5.43 19.25 -33.22
N ARG A 117 4.95 20.47 -33.27
CA ARG A 117 5.00 21.28 -34.49
C ARG A 117 6.48 21.41 -34.82
N LYS A 118 6.92 20.61 -35.77
CA LYS A 118 8.14 20.81 -36.49
C LYS A 118 8.08 22.22 -37.06
N PRO A 119 9.00 23.12 -36.73
CA PRO A 119 9.05 24.41 -37.43
C PRO A 119 9.42 24.10 -38.87
N THR A 120 8.51 24.33 -39.74
CA THR A 120 8.81 24.36 -41.17
C THR A 120 9.66 25.59 -41.39
N ASN A 121 10.95 25.37 -41.48
CA ASN A 121 11.87 26.41 -41.88
C ASN A 121 11.62 26.67 -43.37
N ALA A 122 10.77 27.62 -43.67
CA ALA A 122 10.68 28.17 -44.99
C ALA A 122 11.86 29.14 -45.17
N ALA A 123 13.03 28.59 -45.42
CA ALA A 123 14.15 29.37 -45.89
C ALA A 123 13.94 29.64 -47.37
N LYS A 124 13.79 30.87 -47.70
CA LYS A 124 13.96 31.36 -49.04
C LYS A 124 15.38 31.84 -49.18
#